data_eddef09c1ea68b6542b6a630e1f6d4c7
#
_entry.id   eddef09c1ea68b6542b6a630e1f6d4c7
#
_cell.length_a   1.000
_cell.length_b   1.000
_cell.length_c   1.000
_cell.angle_alpha   90.00
_cell.angle_beta   90.00
_cell.angle_gamma   90.00
#
_symmetry.space_group_name_H-M   'P 1'
#
loop_
_entity.id
_entity.type
_entity.pdbx_description
1 polymer ?
#
loop_
_entity_poly.entity_id
_entity_poly.type
_entity_poly.pdbx_seq_one_letter_code
_entity_poly.pdbx_strand_id
1 'polypeptide(L)'
;MPKTTPWLIWPWLLVAFFCGLLYAQSVQPLLREGQAALDRGDFEHAIQDFQRVRHSAPQNLQANRGLLLSYLQAGRLNDAEQLGREAVAHWPDDAQLQHWLGLVYFKSQQDAAALQALRRAEQLDGTRFEVHFDLALVLLDQNQYSPAAEELEKANKLKPTDALAHLLLGRAFQNTNRTVQAIEQFHTALRLDPTVPLGHYHLGFAYASLGRNQDAIAEYEKELKRSPDNPNVLFQLGHSLLEAGDEKSAIADLKKATEFEPQNADAFYDLGKALLLVGNTEGAVSALQRSIELKPTDPSPHYQLARALEKMGQRDQAQVEWHRFAQLKQAQPQTGGMATGRVQ
;
A
#
# COMPACT_ATOMS: atom_id res chain seq x y z
N MET A 1 -44.70 -16.30 -63.50
CA MET A 1 -44.30 -15.48 -62.35
C MET A 1 -45.02 -16.03 -61.12
N PRO A 2 -44.33 -16.68 -60.15
CA PRO A 2 -44.98 -17.14 -58.95
C PRO A 2 -45.08 -15.96 -57.95
N LYS A 3 -46.30 -15.74 -57.47
CA LYS A 3 -46.65 -14.78 -56.44
C LYS A 3 -46.10 -15.32 -55.10
N THR A 4 -45.04 -14.69 -54.55
CA THR A 4 -44.52 -14.95 -53.21
C THR A 4 -45.51 -14.41 -52.18
N THR A 5 -46.12 -15.30 -51.39
CA THR A 5 -47.06 -14.98 -50.33
C THR A 5 -46.31 -14.37 -49.09
N PRO A 6 -46.69 -13.17 -48.61
CA PRO A 6 -46.05 -12.50 -47.48
C PRO A 6 -46.52 -12.96 -46.09
N TRP A 7 -47.22 -14.09 -45.98
CA TRP A 7 -47.96 -14.53 -44.77
C TRP A 7 -47.15 -15.44 -43.83
N LEU A 8 -45.94 -15.85 -44.22
CA LEU A 8 -45.10 -16.79 -43.42
C LEU A 8 -44.12 -16.14 -42.42
N ILE A 9 -43.98 -14.82 -42.41
CA ILE A 9 -43.00 -14.13 -41.53
C ILE A 9 -43.63 -13.71 -40.20
N TRP A 10 -44.92 -13.49 -40.12
CA TRP A 10 -45.62 -13.00 -38.92
C TRP A 10 -45.65 -13.95 -37.71
N PRO A 11 -45.85 -15.27 -37.87
CA PRO A 11 -45.86 -16.15 -36.70
C PRO A 11 -44.50 -16.23 -36.02
N TRP A 12 -43.40 -16.14 -36.74
CA TRP A 12 -42.04 -16.16 -36.16
C TRP A 12 -41.70 -14.88 -35.40
N LEU A 13 -42.19 -13.72 -35.83
CA LEU A 13 -42.04 -12.46 -35.12
C LEU A 13 -42.84 -12.42 -33.81
N LEU A 14 -44.03 -13.01 -33.79
CA LEU A 14 -44.82 -13.15 -32.57
C LEU A 14 -44.20 -14.11 -31.57
N VAL A 15 -43.65 -15.24 -32.01
CA VAL A 15 -42.93 -16.20 -31.16
C VAL A 15 -41.69 -15.57 -30.59
N ALA A 16 -40.91 -14.84 -31.39
CA ALA A 16 -39.71 -14.13 -30.91
C ALA A 16 -40.07 -13.02 -29.90
N PHE A 17 -41.19 -12.30 -30.12
CA PHE A 17 -41.68 -11.28 -29.20
C PHE A 17 -42.18 -11.87 -27.87
N PHE A 18 -42.93 -12.99 -27.91
CA PHE A 18 -43.37 -13.70 -26.70
C PHE A 18 -42.22 -14.36 -25.95
N CYS A 19 -41.22 -14.95 -26.62
CA CYS A 19 -40.01 -15.47 -26.00
C CYS A 19 -39.17 -14.35 -25.36
N GLY A 20 -39.07 -13.19 -26.02
CA GLY A 20 -38.39 -12.00 -25.47
C GLY A 20 -39.09 -11.45 -24.23
N LEU A 21 -40.43 -11.43 -24.20
CA LEU A 21 -41.23 -11.00 -23.03
C LEU A 21 -41.09 -11.97 -21.85
N LEU A 22 -41.20 -13.28 -22.09
CA LEU A 22 -41.01 -14.31 -21.05
C LEU A 22 -39.56 -14.29 -20.50
N TYR A 23 -38.56 -14.10 -21.36
CA TYR A 23 -37.18 -13.93 -20.99
C TYR A 23 -36.98 -12.70 -20.11
N ALA A 24 -37.51 -11.54 -20.49
CA ALA A 24 -37.44 -10.33 -19.69
C ALA A 24 -38.13 -10.47 -18.32
N GLN A 25 -39.25 -11.20 -18.25
CA GLN A 25 -39.98 -11.46 -17.01
C GLN A 25 -39.23 -12.37 -16.03
N SER A 26 -38.36 -13.29 -16.51
CA SER A 26 -37.65 -14.23 -15.66
C SER A 26 -36.24 -13.70 -15.23
N VAL A 27 -35.56 -12.96 -16.09
CA VAL A 27 -34.16 -12.51 -15.88
C VAL A 27 -34.08 -11.22 -15.09
N GLN A 28 -34.93 -10.22 -15.38
CA GLN A 28 -34.86 -8.91 -14.75
C GLN A 28 -35.05 -8.90 -13.22
N PRO A 29 -35.99 -9.68 -12.64
CA PRO A 29 -36.11 -9.79 -11.20
C PRO A 29 -34.81 -10.33 -10.53
N LEU A 30 -34.27 -11.43 -11.08
CA LEU A 30 -33.02 -12.03 -10.54
C LEU A 30 -31.83 -11.10 -10.64
N LEU A 31 -31.70 -10.32 -11.72
CA LEU A 31 -30.64 -9.29 -11.81
C LEU A 31 -30.77 -8.21 -10.74
N ARG A 32 -32.02 -7.78 -10.44
CA ARG A 32 -32.28 -6.78 -9.38
C ARG A 32 -32.05 -7.37 -8.00
N GLU A 33 -32.50 -8.61 -7.75
CA GLU A 33 -32.29 -9.31 -6.49
C GLU A 33 -30.80 -9.54 -6.22
N GLY A 34 -30.06 -10.04 -7.22
CA GLY A 34 -28.61 -10.21 -7.15
C GLY A 34 -27.86 -8.90 -6.91
N GLN A 35 -28.27 -7.82 -7.60
CA GLN A 35 -27.67 -6.49 -7.35
C GLN A 35 -27.99 -5.99 -5.93
N ALA A 36 -29.23 -6.11 -5.48
CA ALA A 36 -29.62 -5.72 -4.13
C ALA A 36 -28.92 -6.56 -3.04
N ALA A 37 -28.65 -7.84 -3.31
CA ALA A 37 -27.88 -8.70 -2.42
C ALA A 37 -26.40 -8.23 -2.36
N LEU A 38 -25.82 -7.91 -3.52
CA LEU A 38 -24.46 -7.38 -3.62
C LEU A 38 -24.31 -6.07 -2.85
N ASP A 39 -25.28 -5.15 -3.01
CA ASP A 39 -25.29 -3.83 -2.33
C ASP A 39 -25.40 -3.96 -0.80
N ARG A 40 -26.01 -5.05 -0.31
CA ARG A 40 -26.09 -5.36 1.14
C ARG A 40 -24.89 -6.16 1.68
N GLY A 41 -23.94 -6.53 0.82
CA GLY A 41 -22.81 -7.40 1.19
C GLY A 41 -23.19 -8.89 1.32
N ASP A 42 -24.35 -9.30 0.83
CA ASP A 42 -24.82 -10.69 0.83
C ASP A 42 -24.34 -11.38 -0.46
N PHE A 43 -23.04 -11.64 -0.48
CA PHE A 43 -22.37 -12.11 -1.69
C PHE A 43 -22.82 -13.50 -2.12
N GLU A 44 -23.18 -14.38 -1.18
CA GLU A 44 -23.64 -15.73 -1.53
C GLU A 44 -25.01 -15.73 -2.23
N HIS A 45 -25.96 -14.92 -1.78
CA HIS A 45 -27.22 -14.75 -2.49
C HIS A 45 -27.03 -14.07 -3.86
N ALA A 46 -26.16 -13.04 -3.92
CA ALA A 46 -25.82 -12.40 -5.19
C ALA A 46 -25.25 -13.41 -6.19
N ILE A 47 -24.32 -14.28 -5.75
CA ILE A 47 -23.76 -15.36 -6.58
C ILE A 47 -24.85 -16.27 -7.11
N GLN A 48 -25.77 -16.74 -6.24
CA GLN A 48 -26.84 -17.65 -6.64
C GLN A 48 -27.75 -17.01 -7.70
N ASP A 49 -28.16 -15.78 -7.52
CA ASP A 49 -29.06 -15.09 -8.45
C ASP A 49 -28.40 -14.83 -9.79
N PHE A 50 -27.15 -14.30 -9.80
CA PHE A 50 -26.41 -14.10 -11.04
C PHE A 50 -26.07 -15.41 -11.75
N GLN A 51 -25.80 -16.50 -11.03
CA GLN A 51 -25.61 -17.83 -11.61
C GLN A 51 -26.90 -18.35 -12.30
N ARG A 52 -28.07 -18.16 -11.69
CA ARG A 52 -29.34 -18.51 -12.29
C ARG A 52 -29.59 -17.74 -13.61
N VAL A 53 -29.29 -16.45 -13.62
CA VAL A 53 -29.34 -15.64 -14.84
C VAL A 53 -28.35 -16.17 -15.86
N ARG A 54 -27.11 -16.42 -15.51
CA ARG A 54 -26.06 -16.93 -16.40
C ARG A 54 -26.42 -18.31 -16.98
N HIS A 55 -27.09 -19.17 -16.19
CA HIS A 55 -27.57 -20.48 -16.68
C HIS A 55 -28.60 -20.34 -17.79
N SER A 56 -29.55 -19.41 -17.67
CA SER A 56 -30.58 -19.16 -18.67
C SER A 56 -30.10 -18.25 -19.80
N ALA A 57 -29.15 -17.36 -19.53
CA ALA A 57 -28.63 -16.34 -20.43
C ALA A 57 -27.11 -16.20 -20.30
N PRO A 58 -26.26 -17.11 -20.79
CA PRO A 58 -24.84 -17.11 -20.61
C PRO A 58 -24.15 -15.83 -21.10
N GLN A 59 -24.70 -15.18 -22.09
CA GLN A 59 -24.20 -13.94 -22.68
C GLN A 59 -24.84 -12.67 -22.06
N ASN A 60 -25.45 -12.76 -20.89
CA ASN A 60 -25.91 -11.57 -20.18
C ASN A 60 -24.73 -10.88 -19.51
N LEU A 61 -24.29 -9.74 -20.06
CA LEU A 61 -23.15 -8.97 -19.57
C LEU A 61 -23.33 -8.53 -18.11
N GLN A 62 -24.54 -8.07 -17.73
CA GLN A 62 -24.81 -7.61 -16.37
C GLN A 62 -24.69 -8.76 -15.36
N ALA A 63 -25.17 -9.97 -15.69
CA ALA A 63 -25.01 -11.14 -14.82
C ALA A 63 -23.56 -11.57 -14.70
N ASN A 64 -22.78 -11.56 -15.78
CA ASN A 64 -21.36 -11.90 -15.73
C ASN A 64 -20.56 -10.86 -14.93
N ARG A 65 -20.86 -9.56 -15.09
CA ARG A 65 -20.28 -8.50 -14.25
C ARG A 65 -20.64 -8.68 -12.77
N GLY A 66 -21.92 -8.83 -12.47
CA GLY A 66 -22.39 -9.01 -11.09
C GLY A 66 -21.81 -10.25 -10.42
N LEU A 67 -21.72 -11.36 -11.14
CA LEU A 67 -21.14 -12.61 -10.63
C LEU A 67 -19.63 -12.47 -10.38
N LEU A 68 -18.88 -11.85 -11.30
CA LEU A 68 -17.46 -11.62 -11.12
C LEU A 68 -17.19 -10.76 -9.88
N LEU A 69 -17.93 -9.66 -9.72
CA LEU A 69 -17.81 -8.80 -8.55
C LEU A 69 -18.19 -9.54 -7.26
N SER A 70 -19.26 -10.34 -7.31
CA SER A 70 -19.70 -11.13 -6.15
C SER A 70 -18.64 -12.15 -5.71
N TYR A 71 -18.01 -12.86 -6.64
CA TYR A 71 -16.91 -13.78 -6.34
C TYR A 71 -15.69 -13.03 -5.77
N LEU A 72 -15.34 -11.89 -6.36
CA LEU A 72 -14.22 -11.06 -5.89
C LEU A 72 -14.45 -10.57 -4.44
N GLN A 73 -15.66 -10.11 -4.12
CA GLN A 73 -16.02 -9.63 -2.78
C GLN A 73 -16.16 -10.77 -1.76
N ALA A 74 -16.63 -11.94 -2.18
CA ALA A 74 -16.69 -13.15 -1.37
C ALA A 74 -15.30 -13.78 -1.12
N GLY A 75 -14.23 -13.28 -1.75
CA GLY A 75 -12.89 -13.86 -1.68
C GLY A 75 -12.72 -15.19 -2.45
N ARG A 76 -13.69 -15.55 -3.30
CA ARG A 76 -13.65 -16.75 -4.14
C ARG A 76 -12.80 -16.52 -5.39
N LEU A 77 -11.49 -16.30 -5.16
CA LEU A 77 -10.57 -15.80 -6.19
C LEU A 77 -10.42 -16.74 -7.39
N ASN A 78 -10.42 -18.06 -7.19
CA ASN A 78 -10.34 -19.04 -8.29
C ASN A 78 -11.56 -18.99 -9.21
N ASP A 79 -12.77 -18.91 -8.62
CA ASP A 79 -14.01 -18.80 -9.40
C ASP A 79 -14.07 -17.44 -10.13
N ALA A 80 -13.61 -16.36 -9.47
CA ALA A 80 -13.52 -15.03 -10.05
C ALA A 80 -12.55 -14.98 -11.23
N GLU A 81 -11.36 -15.61 -11.10
CA GLU A 81 -10.37 -15.65 -12.18
C GLU A 81 -10.89 -16.42 -13.39
N GLN A 82 -11.43 -17.62 -13.17
CA GLN A 82 -12.00 -18.42 -14.27
C GLN A 82 -13.09 -17.64 -15.00
N LEU A 83 -14.09 -17.13 -14.28
CA LEU A 83 -15.17 -16.35 -14.85
C LEU A 83 -14.68 -15.08 -15.54
N GLY A 84 -13.75 -14.35 -14.90
CA GLY A 84 -13.21 -13.12 -15.44
C GLY A 84 -12.49 -13.33 -16.76
N ARG A 85 -11.68 -14.38 -16.87
CA ARG A 85 -10.99 -14.75 -18.13
C ARG A 85 -11.98 -15.11 -19.23
N GLU A 86 -13.01 -15.90 -18.93
CA GLU A 86 -14.08 -16.23 -19.87
C GLU A 86 -14.82 -14.95 -20.33
N ALA A 87 -15.14 -14.07 -19.36
CA ALA A 87 -15.89 -12.85 -19.63
C ALA A 87 -15.09 -11.86 -20.49
N VAL A 88 -13.83 -11.59 -20.20
CA VAL A 88 -13.02 -10.67 -21.00
C VAL A 88 -12.69 -11.23 -22.39
N ALA A 89 -12.66 -12.54 -22.56
CA ALA A 89 -12.53 -13.16 -23.88
C ALA A 89 -13.77 -12.92 -24.74
N HIS A 90 -14.95 -12.84 -24.12
CA HIS A 90 -16.21 -12.58 -24.81
C HIS A 90 -16.49 -11.09 -24.99
N TRP A 91 -16.11 -10.25 -24.01
CA TRP A 91 -16.26 -8.79 -24.02
C TRP A 91 -14.90 -8.10 -23.79
N PRO A 92 -13.97 -8.13 -24.77
CA PRO A 92 -12.61 -7.63 -24.61
C PRO A 92 -12.52 -6.12 -24.38
N ASP A 93 -13.54 -5.38 -24.79
CA ASP A 93 -13.61 -3.92 -24.67
C ASP A 93 -14.47 -3.44 -23.49
N ASP A 94 -14.77 -4.35 -22.55
CA ASP A 94 -15.47 -4.00 -21.33
C ASP A 94 -14.48 -3.56 -20.24
N ALA A 95 -14.39 -2.25 -20.00
CA ALA A 95 -13.47 -1.68 -19.02
C ALA A 95 -13.69 -2.21 -17.60
N GLN A 96 -14.94 -2.49 -17.24
CA GLN A 96 -15.30 -2.93 -15.89
C GLN A 96 -14.88 -4.38 -15.62
N LEU A 97 -15.07 -5.26 -16.60
CA LEU A 97 -14.59 -6.64 -16.51
C LEU A 97 -13.06 -6.69 -16.46
N GLN A 98 -12.36 -5.88 -17.27
CA GLN A 98 -10.90 -5.77 -17.24
C GLN A 98 -10.43 -5.27 -15.87
N HIS A 99 -11.07 -4.24 -15.32
CA HIS A 99 -10.74 -3.69 -14.02
C HIS A 99 -10.89 -4.74 -12.91
N TRP A 100 -12.05 -5.40 -12.81
CA TRP A 100 -12.27 -6.39 -11.76
C TRP A 100 -11.39 -7.64 -11.90
N LEU A 101 -11.13 -8.10 -13.14
CA LEU A 101 -10.16 -9.16 -13.38
C LEU A 101 -8.75 -8.76 -12.93
N GLY A 102 -8.36 -7.50 -13.15
CA GLY A 102 -7.11 -6.94 -12.62
C GLY A 102 -7.03 -7.00 -11.10
N LEU A 103 -8.11 -6.66 -10.39
CA LEU A 103 -8.20 -6.80 -8.93
C LEU A 103 -8.15 -8.27 -8.46
N VAL A 104 -8.77 -9.19 -9.21
CA VAL A 104 -8.68 -10.63 -8.93
C VAL A 104 -7.23 -11.08 -9.02
N TYR A 105 -6.51 -10.73 -10.09
CA TYR A 105 -5.10 -11.05 -10.25
C TYR A 105 -4.24 -10.46 -9.13
N PHE A 106 -4.47 -9.21 -8.76
CA PHE A 106 -3.73 -8.56 -7.68
C PHE A 106 -3.94 -9.29 -6.33
N LYS A 107 -5.18 -9.58 -5.96
CA LYS A 107 -5.48 -10.35 -4.75
C LYS A 107 -4.92 -11.78 -4.79
N SER A 108 -4.72 -12.34 -5.97
CA SER A 108 -4.10 -13.65 -6.20
C SER A 108 -2.56 -13.58 -6.34
N GLN A 109 -1.94 -12.41 -6.07
CA GLN A 109 -0.50 -12.17 -6.18
C GLN A 109 0.07 -12.42 -7.60
N GLN A 110 -0.76 -12.22 -8.62
CA GLN A 110 -0.40 -12.32 -10.04
C GLN A 110 -0.18 -10.91 -10.64
N ASP A 111 0.82 -10.20 -10.11
CA ASP A 111 1.00 -8.75 -10.35
C ASP A 111 1.14 -8.37 -11.82
N ALA A 112 1.88 -9.15 -12.61
CA ALA A 112 2.05 -8.87 -14.04
C ALA A 112 0.72 -8.94 -14.80
N ALA A 113 -0.14 -9.92 -14.48
CA ALA A 113 -1.47 -10.04 -15.06
C ALA A 113 -2.41 -8.93 -14.56
N ALA A 114 -2.30 -8.56 -13.28
CA ALA A 114 -3.02 -7.44 -12.70
C ALA A 114 -2.73 -6.13 -13.42
N LEU A 115 -1.45 -5.79 -13.60
CA LEU A 115 -1.04 -4.59 -14.34
C LEU A 115 -1.54 -4.60 -15.79
N GLN A 116 -1.47 -5.74 -16.48
CA GLN A 116 -1.95 -5.85 -17.86
C GLN A 116 -3.46 -5.57 -17.94
N ALA A 117 -4.27 -6.19 -17.08
CA ALA A 117 -5.72 -6.03 -17.06
C ALA A 117 -6.15 -4.61 -16.66
N LEU A 118 -5.51 -4.03 -15.61
CA LEU A 118 -5.80 -2.67 -15.15
C LEU A 118 -5.40 -1.61 -16.21
N ARG A 119 -4.26 -1.76 -16.88
CA ARG A 119 -3.87 -0.87 -17.98
C ARG A 119 -4.84 -0.98 -19.17
N ARG A 120 -5.36 -2.20 -19.44
CA ARG A 120 -6.42 -2.34 -20.45
C ARG A 120 -7.71 -1.64 -20.03
N ALA A 121 -8.09 -1.73 -18.75
CA ALA A 121 -9.24 -1.00 -18.21
C ALA A 121 -9.05 0.53 -18.34
N GLU A 122 -7.86 1.05 -18.04
CA GLU A 122 -7.50 2.47 -18.21
C GLU A 122 -7.63 2.92 -19.67
N GLN A 123 -7.10 2.13 -20.61
CA GLN A 123 -7.21 2.44 -22.04
C GLN A 123 -8.66 2.50 -22.55
N LEU A 124 -9.53 1.65 -21.99
CA LEU A 124 -10.93 1.58 -22.37
C LEU A 124 -11.78 2.68 -21.73
N ASP A 125 -11.50 3.00 -20.48
CA ASP A 125 -12.18 4.08 -19.72
C ASP A 125 -11.23 4.69 -18.66
N GLY A 126 -10.42 5.64 -19.09
CA GLY A 126 -9.50 6.40 -18.23
C GLY A 126 -10.19 7.54 -17.44
N THR A 127 -11.51 7.57 -17.36
CA THR A 127 -12.24 8.60 -16.58
C THR A 127 -12.66 8.10 -15.20
N ARG A 128 -12.28 6.88 -14.84
CA ARG A 128 -12.69 6.25 -13.57
C ARG A 128 -11.58 6.35 -12.53
N PHE A 129 -11.91 6.99 -11.41
CA PHE A 129 -11.01 7.10 -10.26
C PHE A 129 -10.48 5.74 -9.82
N GLU A 130 -11.37 4.75 -9.69
CA GLU A 130 -11.03 3.42 -9.17
C GLU A 130 -9.96 2.71 -10.00
N VAL A 131 -9.98 2.86 -11.33
CA VAL A 131 -9.00 2.21 -12.21
C VAL A 131 -7.59 2.77 -11.97
N HIS A 132 -7.43 4.10 -11.89
CA HIS A 132 -6.15 4.75 -11.62
C HIS A 132 -5.67 4.46 -10.19
N PHE A 133 -6.59 4.49 -9.23
CA PHE A 133 -6.28 4.20 -7.83
C PHE A 133 -5.78 2.76 -7.65
N ASP A 134 -6.49 1.78 -8.19
CA ASP A 134 -6.13 0.37 -8.07
C ASP A 134 -4.85 0.04 -8.87
N LEU A 135 -4.65 0.66 -10.04
CA LEU A 135 -3.40 0.55 -10.79
C LEU A 135 -2.22 1.08 -9.97
N ALA A 136 -2.41 2.21 -9.29
CA ALA A 136 -1.39 2.75 -8.41
C ALA A 136 -1.09 1.85 -7.20
N LEU A 137 -2.09 1.20 -6.62
CA LEU A 137 -1.87 0.24 -5.52
C LEU A 137 -0.97 -0.91 -5.96
N VAL A 138 -1.22 -1.50 -7.14
CA VAL A 138 -0.38 -2.57 -7.69
C VAL A 138 1.04 -2.08 -7.96
N LEU A 139 1.19 -0.86 -8.49
CA LEU A 139 2.50 -0.25 -8.75
C LEU A 139 3.28 0.04 -7.45
N LEU A 140 2.59 0.51 -6.39
CA LEU A 140 3.19 0.73 -5.07
C LEU A 140 3.68 -0.58 -4.43
N ASP A 141 2.91 -1.65 -4.55
CA ASP A 141 3.28 -2.97 -4.05
C ASP A 141 4.56 -3.50 -4.71
N GLN A 142 4.74 -3.19 -5.99
CA GLN A 142 5.96 -3.50 -6.74
C GLN A 142 7.08 -2.48 -6.56
N ASN A 143 6.97 -1.52 -5.65
CA ASN A 143 7.93 -0.42 -5.44
C ASN A 143 8.17 0.45 -6.70
N GLN A 144 7.22 0.47 -7.65
CA GLN A 144 7.25 1.31 -8.83
C GLN A 144 6.68 2.70 -8.51
N TYR A 145 7.38 3.46 -7.65
CA TYR A 145 6.85 4.68 -7.05
C TYR A 145 6.58 5.82 -8.05
N SER A 146 7.43 5.98 -9.08
CA SER A 146 7.21 7.03 -10.09
C SER A 146 5.96 6.79 -10.93
N PRO A 147 5.75 5.60 -11.54
CA PRO A 147 4.48 5.29 -12.21
C PRO A 147 3.26 5.35 -11.29
N ALA A 148 3.41 4.91 -10.03
CA ALA A 148 2.32 5.00 -9.05
C ALA A 148 1.91 6.45 -8.78
N ALA A 149 2.89 7.37 -8.67
CA ALA A 149 2.59 8.79 -8.50
C ALA A 149 1.81 9.37 -9.69
N GLU A 150 2.17 9.01 -10.93
CA GLU A 150 1.44 9.45 -12.13
C GLU A 150 -0.02 9.00 -12.10
N GLU A 151 -0.28 7.75 -11.73
CA GLU A 151 -1.64 7.24 -11.63
C GLU A 151 -2.42 7.88 -10.48
N LEU A 152 -1.79 8.11 -9.32
CA LEU A 152 -2.41 8.82 -8.20
C LEU A 152 -2.69 10.30 -8.50
N GLU A 153 -1.84 10.96 -9.29
CA GLU A 153 -2.12 12.32 -9.77
C GLU A 153 -3.38 12.35 -10.66
N LYS A 154 -3.57 11.33 -11.53
CA LYS A 154 -4.79 11.19 -12.34
C LYS A 154 -6.01 10.90 -11.44
N ALA A 155 -5.88 9.97 -10.50
CA ALA A 155 -6.93 9.65 -9.53
C ALA A 155 -7.36 10.90 -8.73
N ASN A 156 -6.41 11.68 -8.21
CA ASN A 156 -6.70 12.90 -7.46
C ASN A 156 -7.34 14.00 -8.30
N LYS A 157 -7.08 14.05 -9.62
CA LYS A 157 -7.82 14.96 -10.52
C LYS A 157 -9.28 14.54 -10.68
N LEU A 158 -9.56 13.24 -10.71
CA LEU A 158 -10.92 12.71 -10.84
C LEU A 158 -11.70 12.81 -9.52
N LYS A 159 -11.04 12.57 -8.38
CA LYS A 159 -11.65 12.65 -7.05
C LYS A 159 -10.74 13.39 -6.06
N PRO A 160 -10.74 14.73 -6.10
CA PRO A 160 -9.84 15.57 -5.28
C PRO A 160 -10.08 15.49 -3.76
N THR A 161 -11.15 14.84 -3.35
CA THR A 161 -11.54 14.71 -1.93
C THR A 161 -11.20 13.36 -1.32
N ASP A 162 -10.46 12.52 -2.02
CA ASP A 162 -10.07 11.20 -1.50
C ASP A 162 -8.77 11.30 -0.69
N ALA A 163 -8.92 11.27 0.65
CA ALA A 163 -7.79 11.41 1.56
C ALA A 163 -6.74 10.31 1.41
N LEU A 164 -7.17 9.07 1.13
CA LEU A 164 -6.27 7.94 0.97
C LEU A 164 -5.43 8.08 -0.31
N ALA A 165 -6.02 8.54 -1.41
CA ALA A 165 -5.29 8.77 -2.65
C ALA A 165 -4.22 9.86 -2.49
N HIS A 166 -4.50 10.94 -1.75
CA HIS A 166 -3.50 11.94 -1.38
C HIS A 166 -2.40 11.35 -0.48
N LEU A 167 -2.75 10.55 0.51
CA LEU A 167 -1.76 9.88 1.37
C LEU A 167 -0.81 8.99 0.55
N LEU A 168 -1.36 8.17 -0.33
CA LEU A 168 -0.57 7.27 -1.19
C LEU A 168 0.30 8.03 -2.18
N LEU A 169 -0.19 9.15 -2.73
CA LEU A 169 0.61 10.03 -3.58
C LEU A 169 1.79 10.63 -2.79
N GLY A 170 1.55 11.07 -1.56
CA GLY A 170 2.61 11.54 -0.66
C GLY A 170 3.67 10.47 -0.42
N ARG A 171 3.26 9.21 -0.18
CA ARG A 171 4.20 8.08 -0.03
C ARG A 171 5.00 7.82 -1.31
N ALA A 172 4.38 7.87 -2.48
CA ALA A 172 5.07 7.72 -3.76
C ALA A 172 6.10 8.85 -3.99
N PHE A 173 5.75 10.10 -3.69
CA PHE A 173 6.68 11.22 -3.75
C PHE A 173 7.86 11.08 -2.78
N GLN A 174 7.61 10.64 -1.55
CA GLN A 174 8.65 10.43 -0.55
C GLN A 174 9.68 9.39 -1.01
N ASN A 175 9.22 8.27 -1.57
CA ASN A 175 10.10 7.23 -2.10
C ASN A 175 10.82 7.61 -3.42
N THR A 176 10.43 8.73 -4.03
CA THR A 176 11.11 9.31 -5.21
C THR A 176 11.91 10.58 -4.88
N ASN A 177 12.24 10.80 -3.60
CA ASN A 177 12.97 11.97 -3.08
C ASN A 177 12.27 13.33 -3.34
N ARG A 178 10.97 13.32 -3.59
CA ARG A 178 10.13 14.52 -3.76
C ARG A 178 9.49 14.93 -2.43
N THR A 179 10.30 15.03 -1.37
CA THR A 179 9.81 15.15 0.03
C THR A 179 8.92 16.37 0.26
N VAL A 180 9.23 17.52 -0.36
CA VAL A 180 8.37 18.73 -0.22
C VAL A 180 6.97 18.49 -0.76
N GLN A 181 6.87 17.85 -1.93
CA GLN A 181 5.58 17.49 -2.53
C GLN A 181 4.85 16.42 -1.70
N ALA A 182 5.58 15.48 -1.08
CA ALA A 182 5.01 14.52 -0.15
C ALA A 182 4.32 15.21 1.04
N ILE A 183 4.99 16.20 1.66
CA ILE A 183 4.44 17.00 2.77
C ILE A 183 3.12 17.68 2.36
N GLU A 184 3.06 18.28 1.18
CA GLU A 184 1.83 18.92 0.66
C GLU A 184 0.67 17.92 0.53
N GLN A 185 0.97 16.71 0.04
CA GLN A 185 -0.04 15.67 -0.11
C GLN A 185 -0.49 15.11 1.24
N PHE A 186 0.42 14.91 2.20
CA PHE A 186 0.07 14.47 3.55
C PHE A 186 -0.78 15.51 4.29
N HIS A 187 -0.47 16.79 4.18
CA HIS A 187 -1.32 17.85 4.70
C HIS A 187 -2.71 17.86 4.07
N THR A 188 -2.80 17.61 2.77
CA THR A 188 -4.09 17.54 2.09
C THR A 188 -4.89 16.34 2.57
N ALA A 189 -4.27 15.16 2.68
CA ALA A 189 -4.90 13.97 3.21
C ALA A 189 -5.46 14.19 4.63
N LEU A 190 -4.65 14.73 5.54
CA LEU A 190 -5.04 15.01 6.93
C LEU A 190 -6.12 16.12 7.05
N ARG A 191 -6.16 17.07 6.13
CA ARG A 191 -7.22 18.07 6.09
C ARG A 191 -8.56 17.48 5.61
N LEU A 192 -8.52 16.54 4.67
CA LEU A 192 -9.70 15.85 4.14
C LEU A 192 -10.24 14.82 5.13
N ASP A 193 -9.35 14.03 5.70
CA ASP A 193 -9.66 13.07 6.76
C ASP A 193 -8.57 13.12 7.84
N PRO A 194 -8.82 13.80 8.98
CA PRO A 194 -7.88 13.82 10.10
C PRO A 194 -7.60 12.44 10.69
N THR A 195 -8.40 11.43 10.30
CA THR A 195 -8.27 10.06 10.80
C THR A 195 -7.65 9.10 9.78
N VAL A 196 -7.16 9.59 8.64
CA VAL A 196 -6.50 8.74 7.65
C VAL A 196 -5.37 7.92 8.30
N PRO A 197 -5.33 6.60 8.09
CA PRO A 197 -4.38 5.72 8.79
C PRO A 197 -2.92 6.13 8.56
N LEU A 198 -2.17 6.28 9.66
CA LEU A 198 -0.74 6.66 9.63
C LEU A 198 -0.44 8.02 8.96
N GLY A 199 -1.44 8.89 8.80
CA GLY A 199 -1.28 10.18 8.15
C GLY A 199 -0.26 11.07 8.85
N HIS A 200 -0.36 11.20 10.18
CA HIS A 200 0.60 11.94 11.00
C HIS A 200 1.98 11.27 11.03
N TYR A 201 2.05 9.93 11.03
CA TYR A 201 3.31 9.20 10.93
C TYR A 201 4.07 9.54 9.64
N HIS A 202 3.41 9.48 8.48
CA HIS A 202 4.05 9.78 7.20
C HIS A 202 4.47 11.25 7.09
N LEU A 203 3.65 12.17 7.61
CA LEU A 203 4.00 13.59 7.66
C LEU A 203 5.23 13.83 8.57
N GLY A 204 5.25 13.23 9.76
CA GLY A 204 6.37 13.30 10.68
C GLY A 204 7.67 12.76 10.05
N PHE A 205 7.59 11.60 9.40
CA PHE A 205 8.73 11.01 8.71
C PHE A 205 9.26 11.90 7.56
N ALA A 206 8.36 12.55 6.82
CA ALA A 206 8.76 13.50 5.79
C ALA A 206 9.44 14.75 6.36
N TYR A 207 8.98 15.27 7.52
CA TYR A 207 9.67 16.34 8.22
C TYR A 207 11.04 15.91 8.75
N ALA A 208 11.16 14.72 9.37
CA ALA A 208 12.42 14.18 9.85
C ALA A 208 13.46 14.04 8.73
N SER A 209 13.05 13.57 7.54
CA SER A 209 13.94 13.46 6.37
C SER A 209 14.46 14.81 5.85
N LEU A 210 13.85 15.92 6.23
CA LEU A 210 14.33 17.29 5.97
C LEU A 210 15.10 17.90 7.18
N GLY A 211 15.37 17.13 8.24
CA GLY A 211 15.99 17.61 9.47
C GLY A 211 15.07 18.50 10.33
N ARG A 212 13.76 18.57 10.00
CA ARG A 212 12.77 19.35 10.75
C ARG A 212 12.25 18.54 11.94
N ASN A 213 13.16 18.20 12.87
CA ASN A 213 12.88 17.25 13.94
C ASN A 213 11.77 17.71 14.89
N GLN A 214 11.64 19.01 15.18
CA GLN A 214 10.56 19.52 16.03
C GLN A 214 9.18 19.34 15.40
N ASP A 215 9.06 19.58 14.10
CA ASP A 215 7.82 19.35 13.36
C ASP A 215 7.49 17.85 13.30
N ALA A 216 8.50 17.00 13.10
CA ALA A 216 8.36 15.54 13.12
C ALA A 216 7.86 15.03 14.47
N ILE A 217 8.45 15.47 15.58
CA ILE A 217 8.03 15.14 16.95
C ILE A 217 6.55 15.47 17.14
N ALA A 218 6.14 16.69 16.78
CA ALA A 218 4.75 17.12 16.95
C ALA A 218 3.76 16.22 16.17
N GLU A 219 4.15 15.75 14.99
CA GLU A 219 3.29 14.87 14.20
C GLU A 219 3.27 13.43 14.75
N TYR A 220 4.41 12.89 15.19
CA TYR A 220 4.45 11.56 15.83
C TYR A 220 3.65 11.51 17.14
N GLU A 221 3.71 12.58 17.96
CA GLU A 221 2.88 12.69 19.17
C GLU A 221 1.38 12.66 18.85
N LYS A 222 0.94 13.25 17.73
CA LYS A 222 -0.45 13.18 17.29
C LYS A 222 -0.83 11.75 16.89
N GLU A 223 0.06 11.04 16.20
CA GLU A 223 -0.19 9.64 15.82
C GLU A 223 -0.28 8.74 17.06
N LEU A 224 0.60 8.92 18.07
CA LEU A 224 0.58 8.15 19.31
C LEU A 224 -0.66 8.40 20.19
N LYS A 225 -1.33 9.55 20.07
CA LYS A 225 -2.64 9.75 20.72
C LYS A 225 -3.71 8.78 20.21
N ARG A 226 -3.56 8.28 18.99
CA ARG A 226 -4.48 7.34 18.34
C ARG A 226 -4.01 5.89 18.46
N SER A 227 -2.71 5.68 18.40
CA SER A 227 -2.06 4.36 18.45
C SER A 227 -0.88 4.40 19.43
N PRO A 228 -1.14 4.41 20.75
CA PRO A 228 -0.10 4.66 21.77
C PRO A 228 1.06 3.67 21.78
N ASP A 229 0.79 2.44 21.33
CA ASP A 229 1.74 1.32 21.40
C ASP A 229 2.30 0.95 20.02
N ASN A 230 2.21 1.85 19.03
CA ASN A 230 2.77 1.59 17.71
C ASN A 230 4.31 1.68 17.76
N PRO A 231 5.04 0.55 17.62
CA PRO A 231 6.48 0.53 17.81
C PRO A 231 7.24 1.37 16.78
N ASN A 232 6.75 1.42 15.54
CA ASN A 232 7.38 2.22 14.49
C ASN A 232 7.27 3.72 14.78
N VAL A 233 6.12 4.18 15.29
CA VAL A 233 5.93 5.59 15.66
C VAL A 233 6.79 5.94 16.87
N LEU A 234 6.83 5.07 17.90
CA LEU A 234 7.68 5.23 19.09
C LEU A 234 9.15 5.29 18.72
N PHE A 235 9.63 4.42 17.83
CA PHE A 235 11.00 4.44 17.34
C PHE A 235 11.32 5.76 16.62
N GLN A 236 10.49 6.17 15.67
CA GLN A 236 10.74 7.41 14.91
C GLN A 236 10.64 8.67 15.77
N LEU A 237 9.75 8.68 16.77
CA LEU A 237 9.67 9.75 17.76
C LEU A 237 10.95 9.79 18.59
N GLY A 238 11.38 8.65 19.14
CA GLY A 238 12.60 8.55 19.93
C GLY A 238 13.85 8.95 19.14
N HIS A 239 13.96 8.53 17.88
CA HIS A 239 15.03 8.97 16.96
C HIS A 239 15.01 10.49 16.77
N SER A 240 13.84 11.08 16.47
CA SER A 240 13.71 12.53 16.25
C SER A 240 14.00 13.35 17.51
N LEU A 241 13.61 12.85 18.70
CA LEU A 241 13.94 13.46 19.99
C LEU A 241 15.46 13.43 20.25
N LEU A 242 16.11 12.30 19.93
CA LEU A 242 17.55 12.16 20.06
C LEU A 242 18.32 13.13 19.14
N GLU A 243 17.87 13.28 17.91
CA GLU A 243 18.45 14.25 16.97
C GLU A 243 18.12 15.71 17.34
N ALA A 244 17.04 15.94 18.09
CA ALA A 244 16.68 17.24 18.63
C ALA A 244 17.40 17.57 19.96
N GLY A 245 18.14 16.62 20.57
CA GLY A 245 18.89 16.77 21.82
C GLY A 245 18.04 16.59 23.09
N ASP A 246 16.88 15.92 22.99
CA ASP A 246 16.09 15.50 24.17
C ASP A 246 16.29 14.00 24.42
N GLU A 247 17.48 13.68 24.96
CA GLU A 247 17.87 12.30 25.23
C GLU A 247 16.98 11.62 26.28
N LYS A 248 16.42 12.37 27.23
CA LYS A 248 15.59 11.78 28.29
C LYS A 248 14.26 11.29 27.76
N SER A 249 13.58 12.10 26.95
CA SER A 249 12.34 11.71 26.28
C SER A 249 12.60 10.60 25.27
N ALA A 250 13.68 10.71 24.48
CA ALA A 250 14.11 9.68 23.53
C ALA A 250 14.26 8.31 24.20
N ILE A 251 14.92 8.22 25.35
CA ILE A 251 15.10 6.96 26.10
C ILE A 251 13.77 6.35 26.50
N ALA A 252 12.80 7.16 26.91
CA ALA A 252 11.49 6.66 27.32
C ALA A 252 10.74 5.99 26.16
N ASP A 253 10.72 6.64 24.98
CA ASP A 253 10.02 6.12 23.82
C ASP A 253 10.78 4.98 23.13
N LEU A 254 12.11 5.06 23.06
CA LEU A 254 12.95 3.98 22.51
C LEU A 254 12.87 2.70 23.35
N LYS A 255 12.78 2.80 24.70
CA LYS A 255 12.52 1.63 25.54
C LYS A 255 11.22 0.95 25.20
N LYS A 256 10.13 1.70 25.08
CA LYS A 256 8.83 1.15 24.66
C LYS A 256 8.91 0.55 23.27
N ALA A 257 9.57 1.22 22.31
CA ALA A 257 9.76 0.68 20.97
C ALA A 257 10.48 -0.68 21.00
N THR A 258 11.55 -0.83 21.80
CA THR A 258 12.27 -2.10 21.94
C THR A 258 11.51 -3.16 22.72
N GLU A 259 10.60 -2.78 23.60
CA GLU A 259 9.67 -3.71 24.30
C GLU A 259 8.62 -4.28 23.35
N PHE A 260 8.01 -3.45 22.51
CA PHE A 260 6.99 -3.87 21.55
C PHE A 260 7.58 -4.55 20.31
N GLU A 261 8.77 -4.13 19.88
CA GLU A 261 9.47 -4.72 18.72
C GLU A 261 10.91 -5.12 19.07
N PRO A 262 11.10 -6.27 19.78
CA PRO A 262 12.42 -6.69 20.28
C PRO A 262 13.39 -7.17 19.18
N GLN A 263 13.00 -7.10 17.92
CA GLN A 263 13.85 -7.41 16.75
C GLN A 263 14.32 -6.15 16.01
N ASN A 264 13.98 -4.96 16.47
CA ASN A 264 14.37 -3.70 15.84
C ASN A 264 15.79 -3.31 16.28
N ALA A 265 16.80 -3.67 15.47
CA ALA A 265 18.21 -3.38 15.74
C ALA A 265 18.52 -1.87 15.84
N ASP A 266 17.84 -1.07 15.00
CA ASP A 266 18.08 0.38 14.93
C ASP A 266 17.50 1.08 16.17
N ALA A 267 16.36 0.60 16.72
CA ALA A 267 15.82 1.11 17.98
C ALA A 267 16.77 0.82 19.18
N PHE A 268 17.38 -0.36 19.24
CA PHE A 268 18.40 -0.67 20.25
C PHE A 268 19.66 0.17 20.08
N TYR A 269 20.09 0.43 18.86
CA TYR A 269 21.22 1.32 18.58
C TYR A 269 20.96 2.73 19.10
N ASP A 270 19.82 3.33 18.76
CA ASP A 270 19.46 4.68 19.20
C ASP A 270 19.27 4.75 20.73
N LEU A 271 18.67 3.72 21.33
CA LEU A 271 18.58 3.60 22.80
C LEU A 271 19.97 3.58 23.44
N GLY A 272 20.90 2.79 22.89
CA GLY A 272 22.28 2.74 23.37
C GLY A 272 22.99 4.07 23.23
N LYS A 273 22.83 4.77 22.11
CA LYS A 273 23.36 6.12 21.84
C LYS A 273 22.81 7.13 22.87
N ALA A 274 21.49 7.12 23.08
CA ALA A 274 20.84 8.02 24.04
C ALA A 274 21.31 7.77 25.50
N LEU A 275 21.35 6.49 25.89
CA LEU A 275 21.84 6.11 27.24
C LEU A 275 23.31 6.53 27.48
N LEU A 276 24.16 6.43 26.46
CA LEU A 276 25.58 6.87 26.55
C LEU A 276 25.70 8.38 26.69
N LEU A 277 24.81 9.16 26.06
CA LEU A 277 24.79 10.62 26.17
C LEU A 277 24.39 11.09 27.58
N VAL A 278 23.44 10.43 28.23
CA VAL A 278 23.04 10.75 29.61
C VAL A 278 23.94 10.10 30.67
N GLY A 279 25.00 9.38 30.27
CA GLY A 279 25.96 8.78 31.17
C GLY A 279 25.58 7.43 31.77
N ASN A 280 24.46 6.83 31.34
CA ASN A 280 24.09 5.45 31.70
C ASN A 280 24.88 4.47 30.82
N THR A 281 26.16 4.30 31.12
CA THR A 281 27.07 3.52 30.28
C THR A 281 26.76 2.02 30.29
N GLU A 282 26.33 1.47 31.43
CA GLU A 282 25.99 0.05 31.55
C GLU A 282 24.76 -0.30 30.71
N GLY A 283 23.71 0.53 30.80
CA GLY A 283 22.51 0.38 29.96
C GLY A 283 22.84 0.54 28.48
N ALA A 284 23.74 1.45 28.12
CA ALA A 284 24.18 1.64 26.75
C ALA A 284 24.87 0.39 26.19
N VAL A 285 25.80 -0.22 26.97
CA VAL A 285 26.49 -1.47 26.59
C VAL A 285 25.46 -2.57 26.26
N SER A 286 24.48 -2.78 27.15
CA SER A 286 23.47 -3.82 26.97
C SER A 286 22.63 -3.59 25.70
N ALA A 287 22.19 -2.35 25.45
CA ALA A 287 21.40 -2.01 24.27
C ALA A 287 22.22 -2.16 22.97
N LEU A 288 23.48 -1.69 22.97
CA LEU A 288 24.37 -1.78 21.80
C LEU A 288 24.73 -3.24 21.46
N GLN A 289 24.97 -4.08 22.48
CA GLN A 289 25.18 -5.50 22.28
C GLN A 289 23.96 -6.17 21.62
N ARG A 290 22.76 -5.82 22.08
CA ARG A 290 21.53 -6.32 21.48
C ARG A 290 21.38 -5.88 20.02
N SER A 291 21.71 -4.62 19.71
CA SER A 291 21.73 -4.14 18.32
C SER A 291 22.70 -4.94 17.45
N ILE A 292 23.92 -5.23 17.96
CA ILE A 292 24.93 -6.05 17.26
C ILE A 292 24.43 -7.49 17.02
N GLU A 293 23.80 -8.11 18.03
CA GLU A 293 23.23 -9.44 17.87
C GLU A 293 22.20 -9.51 16.75
N LEU A 294 21.35 -8.48 16.64
CA LEU A 294 20.29 -8.40 15.63
C LEU A 294 20.85 -8.06 14.24
N LYS A 295 21.89 -7.21 14.16
CA LYS A 295 22.46 -6.75 12.88
C LYS A 295 24.00 -6.75 12.96
N PRO A 296 24.65 -7.94 12.90
CA PRO A 296 26.08 -8.09 13.13
C PRO A 296 26.99 -7.41 12.10
N THR A 297 26.44 -7.00 10.97
CA THR A 297 27.18 -6.38 9.85
C THR A 297 27.16 -4.84 9.90
N ASP A 298 26.42 -4.24 10.84
CA ASP A 298 26.40 -2.78 11.02
C ASP A 298 27.61 -2.33 11.84
N PRO A 299 28.49 -1.46 11.31
CA PRO A 299 29.63 -0.94 12.08
C PRO A 299 29.23 0.04 13.19
N SER A 300 28.06 0.72 13.05
CA SER A 300 27.70 1.85 13.93
C SER A 300 27.56 1.47 15.42
N PRO A 301 26.91 0.34 15.78
CA PRO A 301 26.84 -0.08 17.18
C PRO A 301 28.19 -0.44 17.79
N HIS A 302 29.12 -1.04 17.01
CA HIS A 302 30.48 -1.35 17.46
C HIS A 302 31.25 -0.10 17.83
N TYR A 303 31.12 0.99 17.04
CA TYR A 303 31.73 2.29 17.35
C TYR A 303 31.24 2.83 18.69
N GLN A 304 29.92 2.83 18.92
CA GLN A 304 29.35 3.34 20.17
C GLN A 304 29.69 2.43 21.38
N LEU A 305 29.70 1.11 21.16
CA LEU A 305 30.03 0.14 22.19
C LEU A 305 31.51 0.31 22.65
N ALA A 306 32.45 0.48 21.71
CA ALA A 306 33.84 0.77 22.03
C ALA A 306 33.98 2.02 22.92
N ARG A 307 33.27 3.10 22.57
CA ARG A 307 33.24 4.34 23.38
C ARG A 307 32.67 4.12 24.78
N ALA A 308 31.60 3.30 24.88
CA ALA A 308 30.99 2.95 26.17
C ALA A 308 31.98 2.17 27.05
N LEU A 309 32.64 1.16 26.48
CA LEU A 309 33.65 0.34 27.20
C LEU A 309 34.87 1.14 27.63
N GLU A 310 35.35 2.10 26.82
CA GLU A 310 36.41 3.02 27.22
C GLU A 310 36.03 3.86 28.45
N LYS A 311 34.79 4.41 28.46
CA LYS A 311 34.27 5.16 29.62
C LYS A 311 34.19 4.29 30.89
N MET A 312 33.99 2.98 30.75
CA MET A 312 34.01 2.01 31.87
C MET A 312 35.42 1.54 32.23
N GLY A 313 36.47 2.00 31.54
CA GLY A 313 37.85 1.54 31.74
C GLY A 313 38.16 0.15 31.18
N GLN A 314 37.27 -0.46 30.44
CA GLN A 314 37.39 -1.81 29.86
C GLN A 314 38.14 -1.77 28.51
N ARG A 315 39.42 -1.35 28.57
CA ARG A 315 40.23 -1.03 27.39
C ARG A 315 40.42 -2.19 26.42
N ASP A 316 40.64 -3.40 26.94
CA ASP A 316 40.86 -4.57 26.09
C ASP A 316 39.58 -4.91 25.25
N GLN A 317 38.44 -4.85 25.90
CA GLN A 317 37.14 -5.07 25.18
C GLN A 317 36.85 -3.94 24.19
N ALA A 318 37.13 -2.70 24.55
CA ALA A 318 36.97 -1.57 23.64
C ALA A 318 37.85 -1.71 22.40
N GLN A 319 39.09 -2.22 22.55
CA GLN A 319 39.99 -2.44 21.42
C GLN A 319 39.45 -3.52 20.44
N VAL A 320 38.80 -4.55 20.96
CA VAL A 320 38.13 -5.58 20.11
C VAL A 320 37.03 -4.93 19.29
N GLU A 321 36.20 -4.08 19.92
CA GLU A 321 35.08 -3.41 19.22
C GLU A 321 35.56 -2.38 18.19
N TRP A 322 36.62 -1.63 18.49
CA TRP A 322 37.31 -0.75 17.53
C TRP A 322 37.82 -1.52 16.30
N HIS A 323 38.41 -2.68 16.52
CA HIS A 323 38.89 -3.53 15.43
C HIS A 323 37.73 -4.02 14.56
N ARG A 324 36.64 -4.47 15.22
CA ARG A 324 35.44 -4.93 14.51
C ARG A 324 34.79 -3.82 13.69
N PHE A 325 34.66 -2.62 14.27
CA PHE A 325 34.21 -1.44 13.54
C PHE A 325 35.02 -1.18 12.28
N ALA A 326 36.36 -1.18 12.41
CA ALA A 326 37.27 -0.92 11.29
C ALA A 326 37.12 -1.98 10.18
N GLN A 327 37.04 -3.28 10.54
CA GLN A 327 36.80 -4.38 9.59
C GLN A 327 35.50 -4.21 8.83
N LEU A 328 34.39 -3.97 9.55
CA LEU A 328 33.08 -3.84 8.93
C LEU A 328 33.01 -2.61 8.02
N LYS A 329 33.63 -1.51 8.42
CA LYS A 329 33.70 -0.29 7.61
C LYS A 329 34.51 -0.47 6.33
N GLN A 330 35.58 -1.27 6.36
CA GLN A 330 36.35 -1.62 5.17
C GLN A 330 35.62 -2.59 4.23
N ALA A 331 34.78 -3.46 4.80
CA ALA A 331 33.98 -4.42 4.04
C ALA A 331 32.76 -3.79 3.35
N GLN A 332 32.32 -2.60 3.76
CA GLN A 332 31.25 -1.88 3.09
C GLN A 332 31.71 -1.42 1.70
N PRO A 333 30.98 -1.69 0.62
CA PRO A 333 31.30 -1.14 -0.69
C PRO A 333 31.35 0.38 -0.59
N GLN A 334 32.40 1.01 -1.15
CA GLN A 334 32.49 2.47 -1.21
C GLN A 334 31.44 2.99 -2.21
N THR A 335 30.19 3.07 -1.77
CA THR A 335 29.10 3.76 -2.51
C THR A 335 29.19 5.25 -2.17
N GLY A 336 30.10 5.97 -2.84
CA GLY A 336 30.21 7.39 -2.57
C GLY A 336 31.42 8.04 -3.22
N GLY A 337 31.36 8.25 -4.50
CA GLY A 337 32.45 8.96 -5.17
C GLY A 337 32.25 9.12 -6.66
N MET A 338 31.06 9.50 -7.13
CA MET A 338 30.88 10.02 -8.49
C MET A 338 29.69 10.99 -8.56
N ALA A 339 29.94 12.21 -8.08
CA ALA A 339 29.14 13.36 -8.47
C ALA A 339 29.99 14.64 -8.43
N THR A 340 31.09 14.65 -9.20
CA THR A 340 31.66 15.91 -9.69
C THR A 340 31.83 15.79 -11.19
N GLY A 341 30.73 15.77 -11.90
CA GLY A 341 30.67 16.00 -13.33
C GLY A 341 30.92 17.48 -13.58
N ARG A 342 32.13 17.82 -14.07
CA ARG A 342 32.45 19.13 -14.64
C ARG A 342 31.46 19.42 -15.76
N VAL A 343 30.75 20.53 -15.62
CA VAL A 343 30.16 21.28 -16.74
C VAL A 343 31.30 21.93 -17.50
N GLN A 344 31.45 21.61 -18.78
CA GLN A 344 32.01 22.46 -19.78
C GLN A 344 30.90 22.89 -20.74
#